data_bb154d98111343fdf718c05c6da82787
#
_entry.id   bb154d98111343fdf718c05c6da82787
#
_cell.length_a   1.000
_cell.length_b   1.000
_cell.length_c   1.000
_cell.angle_alpha   90.00
_cell.angle_beta   90.00
_cell.angle_gamma   90.00
#
_symmetry.space_group_name_H-M   'P 1'
#
loop_
_entity.id
_entity.type
_entity.pdbx_description
1 polymer ?
#
loop_
_entity_poly.entity_id
_entity_poly.type
_entity_poly.pdbx_seq_one_letter_code
_entity_poly.pdbx_strand_id
1 'polypeptide(L)'
;MSNELIIKKCNSCGAVVKAIKDCNCPSCGIVCCNEPMKALVPNSVDAAVEKHVPIYEVKEDRIYVTVNHVMEEEHYIEWISIVSDGRECITYLKPGMEAKTHFKYIPGSTIYAYCNKHELWKTEVK
;
A
#
# COMPACT_ATOMS: atom_id res chain seq x y z
N MET A 1 3.38 -14.36 12.64
CA MET A 1 3.72 -13.96 11.27
C MET A 1 3.42 -12.49 11.07
N SER A 2 4.23 -11.85 10.27
CA SER A 2 4.04 -10.43 9.99
C SER A 2 2.99 -10.23 8.90
N ASN A 3 2.10 -9.24 9.08
CA ASN A 3 1.17 -8.78 8.04
C ASN A 3 1.73 -7.56 7.32
N GLU A 4 3.05 -7.45 7.26
CA GLU A 4 3.72 -6.33 6.63
C GLU A 4 4.15 -6.65 5.20
N LEU A 5 3.99 -5.67 4.33
CA LEU A 5 4.52 -5.72 2.97
C LEU A 5 5.89 -5.07 2.93
N ILE A 6 6.75 -5.61 2.09
CA ILE A 6 8.04 -4.99 1.78
C ILE A 6 7.88 -4.34 0.42
N ILE A 7 7.65 -3.04 0.42
CA ILE A 7 7.46 -2.25 -0.80
C ILE A 7 8.67 -1.35 -0.99
N LYS A 8 9.27 -1.40 -2.16
CA LYS A 8 10.45 -0.60 -2.49
C LYS A 8 10.20 0.23 -3.73
N LYS A 9 10.80 1.40 -3.76
CA LYS A 9 10.62 2.37 -4.83
C LYS A 9 11.96 2.86 -5.35
N CYS A 10 12.04 3.01 -6.67
CA CYS A 10 13.18 3.67 -7.32
C CYS A 10 12.88 5.16 -7.41
N ASN A 11 13.74 5.99 -6.85
CA ASN A 11 13.56 7.44 -6.88
C ASN A 11 13.86 8.05 -8.26
N SER A 12 14.53 7.31 -9.14
CA SER A 12 14.87 7.80 -10.47
C SER A 12 13.78 7.56 -11.49
N CYS A 13 13.25 6.33 -11.57
CA CYS A 13 12.25 5.99 -12.59
C CYS A 13 10.83 5.78 -12.02
N GLY A 14 10.67 5.76 -10.70
CA GLY A 14 9.36 5.59 -10.08
C GLY A 14 8.87 4.15 -10.01
N ALA A 15 9.71 3.17 -10.37
CA ALA A 15 9.31 1.76 -10.26
C ALA A 15 9.01 1.41 -8.81
N VAL A 16 7.94 0.68 -8.59
CA VAL A 16 7.54 0.19 -7.27
C VAL A 16 7.47 -1.32 -7.35
N VAL A 17 8.12 -1.99 -6.41
CA VAL A 17 8.14 -3.45 -6.37
C VAL A 17 7.71 -3.93 -4.99
N LYS A 18 7.07 -5.09 -4.95
CA LYS A 18 6.84 -5.83 -3.72
C LYS A 18 7.90 -6.93 -3.63
N ALA A 19 8.69 -6.92 -2.56
CA ALA A 19 9.67 -7.96 -2.33
C ALA A 19 8.99 -9.10 -1.56
N ILE A 20 8.85 -10.25 -2.20
CA ILE A 20 8.33 -11.44 -1.53
C ILE A 20 9.33 -11.88 -0.46
N LYS A 21 10.60 -11.73 -0.77
CA LYS A 21 11.70 -11.95 0.17
C LYS A 21 12.74 -10.89 -0.10
N ASP A 22 13.12 -10.16 0.93
CA ASP A 22 14.13 -9.11 0.80
C ASP A 22 15.54 -9.72 0.62
N CYS A 23 16.44 -8.90 0.07
CA CYS A 23 17.83 -9.31 -0.06
C CYS A 23 18.48 -9.40 1.32
N ASN A 24 19.45 -10.29 1.43
CA ASN A 24 20.13 -10.55 2.68
C ASN A 24 21.52 -9.91 2.72
N CYS A 25 21.78 -9.01 1.80
CA CYS A 25 23.07 -8.32 1.71
C CYS A 25 22.98 -6.98 2.46
N PRO A 26 23.78 -6.77 3.52
CA PRO A 26 23.71 -5.54 4.29
C PRO A 26 24.25 -4.31 3.56
N SER A 27 25.01 -4.49 2.48
CA SER A 27 25.69 -3.39 1.82
C SER A 27 25.17 -3.08 0.42
N CYS A 28 24.28 -3.87 -0.15
CA CYS A 28 23.88 -3.66 -1.55
C CYS A 28 22.41 -3.36 -1.73
N GLY A 29 21.51 -4.23 -1.30
CA GLY A 29 20.08 -4.04 -1.53
C GLY A 29 19.66 -4.38 -2.96
N ILE A 30 18.36 -4.19 -3.23
CA ILE A 30 17.80 -4.35 -4.56
C ILE A 30 18.02 -3.04 -5.32
N VAL A 31 18.58 -3.11 -6.51
CA VAL A 31 19.04 -1.94 -7.26
C VAL A 31 18.17 -1.70 -8.48
N CYS A 32 17.85 -0.44 -8.72
CA CYS A 32 17.18 0.03 -9.95
C CYS A 32 17.80 1.36 -10.34
N CYS A 33 18.07 1.56 -11.62
CA CYS A 33 18.72 2.78 -12.13
C CYS A 33 20.03 3.08 -11.39
N ASN A 34 20.82 2.05 -11.17
CA ASN A 34 22.14 2.13 -10.50
C ASN A 34 22.10 2.61 -9.05
N GLU A 35 20.94 2.57 -8.42
CA GLU A 35 20.79 2.97 -7.00
C GLU A 35 20.00 1.93 -6.23
N PRO A 36 20.31 1.73 -4.95
CA PRO A 36 19.47 0.88 -4.13
C PRO A 36 18.06 1.43 -4.05
N MET A 37 17.06 0.59 -4.20
CA MET A 37 15.67 1.00 -4.06
C MET A 37 15.38 1.31 -2.59
N LYS A 38 14.56 2.34 -2.39
CA LYS A 38 14.17 2.79 -1.05
C LYS A 38 13.06 1.92 -0.52
N ALA A 39 13.22 1.38 0.68
CA ALA A 39 12.14 0.69 1.38
C ALA A 39 11.15 1.74 1.90
N LEU A 40 9.88 1.59 1.55
CA LEU A 40 8.85 2.54 1.97
C LEU A 40 8.35 2.18 3.37
N VAL A 41 8.25 3.21 4.22
CA VAL A 41 7.69 3.07 5.58
C VAL A 41 6.28 3.65 5.54
N PRO A 42 5.24 2.84 5.83
CA PRO A 42 3.87 3.35 5.77
C PRO A 42 3.65 4.53 6.72
N ASN A 43 2.80 5.46 6.31
CA ASN A 43 2.39 6.62 7.10
C ASN A 43 3.54 7.57 7.48
N SER A 44 4.65 7.54 6.75
CA SER A 44 5.84 8.34 7.09
C SER A 44 6.00 9.59 6.24
N VAL A 45 5.26 9.71 5.14
CA VAL A 45 5.35 10.87 4.25
C VAL A 45 4.53 12.02 4.83
N ASP A 46 5.06 13.23 4.77
CA ASP A 46 4.38 14.44 5.25
C ASP A 46 3.28 14.82 4.27
N ALA A 47 2.08 14.37 4.52
CA ALA A 47 0.89 14.64 3.71
C ALA A 47 -0.34 14.47 4.58
N ALA A 48 -1.50 14.88 4.07
CA ALA A 48 -2.75 14.84 4.84
C ALA A 48 -3.14 13.40 5.17
N VAL A 49 -3.08 13.05 6.44
CA VAL A 49 -3.38 11.71 6.95
C VAL A 49 -4.80 11.28 6.59
N GLU A 50 -5.78 12.16 6.81
CA GLU A 50 -7.20 11.87 6.57
C GLU A 50 -7.52 11.64 5.10
N LYS A 51 -6.62 12.02 4.19
CA LYS A 51 -6.80 11.81 2.75
C LYS A 51 -6.01 10.62 2.20
N HIS A 52 -5.21 9.99 3.02
CA HIS A 52 -4.32 8.91 2.57
C HIS A 52 -4.49 7.61 3.33
N VAL A 53 -4.73 7.69 4.65
CA VAL A 53 -4.88 6.49 5.47
C VAL A 53 -6.21 5.81 5.12
N PRO A 54 -6.20 4.53 4.74
CA PRO A 54 -7.46 3.85 4.42
C PRO A 54 -8.35 3.74 5.66
N ILE A 55 -9.64 3.94 5.45
CA ILE A 55 -10.65 3.72 6.47
C ILE A 55 -11.48 2.51 6.09
N TYR A 56 -12.08 1.86 7.07
CA TYR A 56 -12.84 0.66 6.78
C TYR A 56 -14.10 0.54 7.63
N GLU A 57 -15.03 -0.26 7.13
CA GLU A 57 -16.26 -0.61 7.83
C GLU A 57 -16.50 -2.10 7.62
N VAL A 58 -16.85 -2.79 8.72
CA VAL A 58 -17.13 -4.22 8.65
C VAL A 58 -18.63 -4.42 8.62
N LYS A 59 -19.10 -5.21 7.66
CA LYS A 59 -20.51 -5.63 7.53
C LYS A 59 -20.52 -7.12 7.27
N GLU A 60 -21.08 -7.89 8.20
CA GLU A 60 -21.11 -9.35 8.13
C GLU A 60 -19.69 -9.91 8.02
N ASP A 61 -19.37 -10.63 6.94
CA ASP A 61 -18.04 -11.21 6.75
C ASP A 61 -17.18 -10.42 5.77
N ARG A 62 -17.60 -9.19 5.45
CA ARG A 62 -16.89 -8.31 4.51
C ARG A 62 -16.37 -7.06 5.18
N ILE A 63 -15.23 -6.61 4.72
CA ILE A 63 -14.66 -5.33 5.11
C ILE A 63 -14.66 -4.41 3.89
N TYR A 64 -15.27 -3.24 4.03
CA TYR A 64 -15.38 -2.23 2.97
C TYR A 64 -14.36 -1.14 3.25
N VAL A 65 -13.48 -0.90 2.29
CA VAL A 65 -12.34 0.00 2.44
C VAL A 65 -12.52 1.21 1.54
N THR A 66 -12.25 2.38 2.09
CA THR A 66 -12.32 3.65 1.35
C THR A 66 -11.07 4.47 1.67
N VAL A 67 -10.52 5.14 0.66
CA VAL A 67 -9.51 6.16 0.86
C VAL A 67 -10.09 7.48 0.38
N ASN A 68 -10.14 8.48 1.24
CA ASN A 68 -10.71 9.79 0.92
C ASN A 68 -9.70 10.63 0.13
N HIS A 69 -9.41 10.19 -1.09
CA HIS A 69 -8.36 10.74 -1.93
C HIS A 69 -8.88 11.08 -3.30
N VAL A 70 -8.29 12.11 -3.93
CA VAL A 70 -8.59 12.42 -5.32
C VAL A 70 -8.14 11.27 -6.21
N MET A 71 -8.83 11.10 -7.33
CA MET A 71 -8.51 10.05 -8.29
C MET A 71 -8.33 10.69 -9.67
N GLU A 72 -7.34 11.57 -9.77
CA GLU A 72 -6.99 12.30 -10.98
C GLU A 72 -5.85 11.59 -11.71
N GLU A 73 -5.70 11.82 -13.01
CA GLU A 73 -4.69 11.13 -13.83
C GLU A 73 -3.28 11.23 -13.26
N GLU A 74 -2.92 12.37 -12.70
CA GLU A 74 -1.57 12.60 -12.19
C GLU A 74 -1.44 12.35 -10.69
N HIS A 75 -2.56 12.18 -9.98
CA HIS A 75 -2.54 12.02 -8.54
C HIS A 75 -3.70 11.13 -8.09
N TYR A 76 -3.40 9.90 -7.75
CA TYR A 76 -4.45 8.93 -7.40
C TYR A 76 -3.89 7.78 -6.56
N ILE A 77 -4.80 7.05 -5.94
CA ILE A 77 -4.47 5.81 -5.23
C ILE A 77 -4.37 4.70 -6.28
N GLU A 78 -3.19 4.11 -6.43
CA GLU A 78 -2.95 3.13 -7.47
C GLU A 78 -3.46 1.75 -7.10
N TRP A 79 -3.44 1.41 -5.82
CA TRP A 79 -3.95 0.12 -5.36
C TRP A 79 -4.26 0.16 -3.87
N ILE A 80 -5.14 -0.76 -3.46
CA ILE A 80 -5.49 -1.03 -2.06
C ILE A 80 -5.29 -2.53 -1.85
N SER A 81 -4.63 -2.90 -0.77
CA SER A 81 -4.32 -4.29 -0.45
C SER A 81 -4.70 -4.60 0.98
N ILE A 82 -5.06 -5.84 1.24
CA ILE A 82 -5.24 -6.34 2.59
C ILE A 82 -4.36 -7.57 2.79
N VAL A 83 -3.63 -7.58 3.91
CA VAL A 83 -2.67 -8.63 4.22
C VAL A 83 -3.07 -9.29 5.54
N SER A 84 -3.21 -10.59 5.51
CA SER A 84 -3.42 -11.42 6.69
C SER A 84 -2.46 -12.60 6.62
N ASP A 85 -2.39 -13.40 7.67
CA ASP A 85 -1.43 -14.51 7.74
C ASP A 85 -1.37 -15.31 6.42
N GLY A 86 -0.22 -15.20 5.75
CA GLY A 86 0.07 -15.96 4.55
C GLY A 86 -0.72 -15.58 3.31
N ARG A 87 -1.52 -14.52 3.36
CA ARG A 87 -2.37 -14.11 2.23
C ARG A 87 -2.34 -12.62 1.99
N GLU A 88 -2.48 -12.27 0.72
CA GLU A 88 -2.68 -10.88 0.31
C GLU A 88 -3.73 -10.83 -0.79
N CYS A 89 -4.67 -9.88 -0.69
CA CYS A 89 -5.57 -9.52 -1.77
C CYS A 89 -5.31 -8.09 -2.16
N ILE A 90 -5.24 -7.82 -3.45
CA ILE A 90 -4.95 -6.49 -3.95
C ILE A 90 -5.96 -6.08 -5.01
N THR A 91 -6.43 -4.84 -4.93
CA THR A 91 -7.30 -4.22 -5.92
C THR A 91 -6.53 -3.09 -6.58
N TYR A 92 -6.39 -3.14 -7.89
CA TYR A 92 -5.74 -2.08 -8.67
C TYR A 92 -6.78 -1.07 -9.10
N LEU A 93 -6.44 0.20 -8.96
CA LEU A 93 -7.34 1.32 -9.28
C LEU A 93 -6.77 2.17 -10.40
N LYS A 94 -7.65 2.91 -11.05
CA LYS A 94 -7.28 3.82 -12.13
C LYS A 94 -7.89 5.19 -11.87
N PRO A 95 -7.32 6.26 -12.45
CA PRO A 95 -7.95 7.59 -12.36
C PRO A 95 -9.41 7.54 -12.83
N GLY A 96 -10.26 8.27 -12.14
CA GLY A 96 -11.69 8.30 -12.43
C GLY A 96 -12.51 7.26 -11.69
N MET A 97 -11.87 6.23 -11.14
CA MET A 97 -12.54 5.26 -10.27
C MET A 97 -12.66 5.82 -8.85
N GLU A 98 -13.62 5.36 -8.10
CA GLU A 98 -13.65 5.66 -6.67
C GLU A 98 -12.56 4.85 -5.97
N ALA A 99 -11.91 5.44 -4.96
CA ALA A 99 -10.88 4.75 -4.17
C ALA A 99 -11.55 3.88 -3.11
N LYS A 100 -12.24 2.86 -3.56
CA LYS A 100 -13.01 1.93 -2.72
C LYS A 100 -12.81 0.50 -3.18
N THR A 101 -12.86 -0.42 -2.23
CA THR A 101 -12.86 -1.84 -2.53
C THR A 101 -13.42 -2.60 -1.33
N HIS A 102 -13.51 -3.92 -1.44
CA HIS A 102 -13.92 -4.75 -0.31
C HIS A 102 -13.16 -6.06 -0.35
N PHE A 103 -13.04 -6.66 0.81
CA PHE A 103 -12.33 -7.92 1.00
C PHE A 103 -13.09 -8.77 2.02
N LYS A 104 -12.66 -10.01 2.19
CA LYS A 104 -13.13 -10.82 3.29
C LYS A 104 -12.59 -10.24 4.59
N TYR A 105 -13.44 -10.15 5.60
CA TYR A 105 -13.03 -9.66 6.91
C TYR A 105 -12.25 -10.73 7.65
N ILE A 106 -11.01 -10.41 8.02
CA ILE A 106 -10.16 -11.25 8.86
C ILE A 106 -9.57 -10.35 9.94
N PRO A 107 -9.96 -10.56 11.23
CA PRO A 107 -9.39 -9.74 12.31
C PRO A 107 -7.87 -9.83 12.35
N GLY A 108 -7.22 -8.72 12.64
CA GLY A 108 -5.76 -8.66 12.67
C GLY A 108 -5.09 -8.39 11.34
N SER A 109 -5.86 -8.24 10.26
CA SER A 109 -5.31 -7.89 8.95
C SER A 109 -4.75 -6.47 8.94
N THR A 110 -3.92 -6.18 7.95
CA THR A 110 -3.42 -4.83 7.69
C THR A 110 -3.88 -4.40 6.31
N ILE A 111 -4.46 -3.20 6.21
CA ILE A 111 -4.86 -2.61 4.94
C ILE A 111 -3.80 -1.62 4.51
N TYR A 112 -3.36 -1.74 3.25
CA TYR A 112 -2.42 -0.81 2.64
C TYR A 112 -3.07 -0.07 1.49
N ALA A 113 -2.63 1.19 1.28
CA ALA A 113 -3.00 1.97 0.12
C ALA A 113 -1.76 2.68 -0.40
N TYR A 114 -1.63 2.79 -1.71
CA TYR A 114 -0.47 3.44 -2.32
C TYR A 114 -0.92 4.62 -3.16
N CYS A 115 -0.41 5.81 -2.80
CA CYS A 115 -0.61 7.04 -3.56
C CYS A 115 0.63 7.28 -4.42
N ASN A 116 0.44 7.56 -5.70
CA ASN A 116 1.58 7.73 -6.61
C ASN A 116 2.47 8.93 -6.27
N LYS A 117 1.98 9.89 -5.48
CA LYS A 117 2.77 11.05 -5.05
C LYS A 117 3.19 10.99 -3.58
N HIS A 118 2.40 10.35 -2.73
CA HIS A 118 2.65 10.36 -1.28
C HIS A 118 2.90 8.98 -0.70
N GLU A 119 3.19 8.01 -1.55
CA GLU A 119 3.70 6.69 -1.20
C GLU A 119 2.73 5.83 -0.40
N LEU A 120 3.23 5.10 0.59
CA LEU A 120 2.51 3.99 1.21
C LEU A 120 1.83 4.38 2.51
N TRP A 121 0.58 3.92 2.69
CA TRP A 121 -0.22 4.19 3.88
C TRP A 121 -0.87 2.90 4.35
N LYS A 122 -1.13 2.80 5.64
CA LYS A 122 -1.76 1.58 6.19
C LYS A 122 -2.69 1.87 7.34
N THR A 123 -3.57 0.90 7.60
CA THR A 123 -4.47 0.86 8.77
C THR A 123 -4.53 -0.58 9.26
N GLU A 124 -4.44 -0.75 10.58
CA GLU A 124 -4.61 -2.05 11.20
C GLU A 124 -6.09 -2.36 11.37
N VAL A 125 -6.49 -3.60 11.10
CA VAL A 125 -7.87 -4.07 11.25
C VAL A 125 -8.01 -4.78 12.59
N LYS A 126 -9.00 -4.36 13.35
CA LYS A 126 -9.32 -4.97 14.64
C LYS A 126 -10.26 -6.16 14.53
#